data_a3ce822d009367b813b76dd3dcaaaed9
#
_entry.id   a3ce822d009367b813b76dd3dcaaaed9
#
_cell.length_a   1.000
_cell.length_b   1.000
_cell.length_c   1.000
_cell.angle_alpha   90.00
_cell.angle_beta   90.00
_cell.angle_gamma   90.00
#
_symmetry.space_group_name_H-M   'P 1'
#
loop_
_entity.id
_entity.type
_entity.pdbx_description
1 polymer ?
#
loop_
_entity_poly.entity_id
_entity_poly.type
_entity_poly.pdbx_seq_one_letter_code
_entity_poly.pdbx_strand_id
1 'polypeptide(L)'
;VLFRSYIFNKTEAITLEQSKLTLSKDITVLSFSDSSMVDRNSSIIKVDSGWIVYSKNSESSILSFTSDGQFSGYIGHRGNGPGEYTSVYDVVVNQKSKVLEVLSDGGIFCYTFGGDFLDKKEVTYPAFSFAIDDRQNYWFYVGNNTTYGDAKMICTDENIANVAYYLHQKSNMLPMVENNFGRNGEWLTFHESLNHDLYTIENGKLDLSYAMDFPNYKLPKKLHELSGMEVIEELQRSNYASIINYLENHDYIFLNVLLNNEGERIPEVYYWIISKNLQEEVIIKIDGGISAESYLFNTQYLSNDNKLYCLGYIWENKDVESFEENLNPSVVALEFNELFSKVR
;
A
#
# COMPACT_ATOMS: atom_id res chain seq x y z
N VAL A 1 -12.01 3.66 20.15
CA VAL A 1 -12.05 4.49 18.95
C VAL A 1 -13.50 4.84 18.66
N LEU A 2 -13.83 6.12 18.42
CA LEU A 2 -15.17 6.54 18.00
C LEU A 2 -15.27 6.26 16.49
N PHE A 3 -16.17 5.36 16.11
CA PHE A 3 -16.51 5.10 14.72
C PHE A 3 -16.98 6.39 14.02
N ARG A 4 -16.48 6.66 12.83
CA ARG A 4 -16.88 7.79 12.00
C ARG A 4 -17.24 7.33 10.59
N SER A 5 -18.18 8.02 9.97
CA SER A 5 -18.53 7.82 8.56
C SER A 5 -18.25 9.10 7.77
N TYR A 6 -17.68 8.93 6.59
CA TYR A 6 -17.38 10.00 5.64
C TYR A 6 -18.07 9.73 4.31
N ILE A 7 -18.50 10.78 3.63
CA ILE A 7 -19.23 10.70 2.35
C ILE A 7 -18.36 11.33 1.26
N PHE A 8 -17.96 10.54 0.27
CA PHE A 8 -17.20 11.03 -0.88
C PHE A 8 -18.09 11.86 -1.80
N ASN A 9 -17.77 13.15 -1.94
CA ASN A 9 -18.48 14.04 -2.83
C ASN A 9 -17.63 14.43 -4.05
N LYS A 10 -17.77 13.68 -5.14
CA LYS A 10 -17.04 13.91 -6.39
C LYS A 10 -17.17 15.33 -6.92
N THR A 11 -18.31 16.02 -6.66
CA THR A 11 -18.55 17.37 -7.18
C THR A 11 -17.73 18.45 -6.47
N GLU A 12 -17.17 18.14 -5.31
CA GLU A 12 -16.28 19.02 -4.54
C GLU A 12 -14.80 18.79 -4.89
N ALA A 13 -14.50 17.85 -5.79
CA ALA A 13 -13.14 17.58 -6.19
C ALA A 13 -12.50 18.78 -6.90
N ILE A 14 -11.27 19.10 -6.48
CA ILE A 14 -10.44 20.14 -7.06
C ILE A 14 -9.30 19.50 -7.88
N THR A 15 -8.65 20.28 -8.72
CA THR A 15 -7.45 19.81 -9.46
C THR A 15 -6.22 19.79 -8.55
N LEU A 16 -5.19 19.09 -8.97
CA LEU A 16 -3.91 19.03 -8.26
C LEU A 16 -3.32 20.46 -8.07
N GLU A 17 -3.38 21.30 -9.11
CA GLU A 17 -2.91 22.68 -9.06
C GLU A 17 -3.67 23.53 -8.03
N GLN A 18 -4.99 23.37 -7.95
CA GLN A 18 -5.83 24.09 -7.00
C GLN A 18 -5.60 23.64 -5.55
N SER A 19 -5.14 22.41 -5.34
CA SER A 19 -5.03 21.80 -4.02
C SER A 19 -3.90 22.35 -3.17
N LYS A 20 -2.89 23.00 -3.79
CA LYS A 20 -1.64 23.41 -3.14
C LYS A 20 -0.83 22.21 -2.57
N LEU A 21 -1.12 21.00 -2.99
CA LEU A 21 -0.27 19.86 -2.73
C LEU A 21 1.04 20.06 -3.50
N THR A 22 2.15 20.13 -2.80
CA THR A 22 3.43 20.50 -3.40
C THR A 22 4.42 19.35 -3.37
N LEU A 23 5.19 19.23 -4.45
CA LEU A 23 6.32 18.31 -4.49
C LEU A 23 7.42 18.84 -3.58
N SER A 24 7.85 18.03 -2.62
CA SER A 24 9.00 18.33 -1.78
C SER A 24 10.27 18.45 -2.64
N LYS A 25 11.22 19.25 -2.17
CA LYS A 25 12.55 19.31 -2.79
C LYS A 25 13.38 18.05 -2.52
N ASP A 26 12.98 17.23 -1.58
CA ASP A 26 13.65 15.99 -1.20
C ASP A 26 13.27 14.88 -2.19
N ILE A 27 13.92 14.86 -3.34
CA ILE A 27 13.75 13.84 -4.37
C ILE A 27 14.97 12.93 -4.30
N THR A 28 14.72 11.61 -4.16
CA THR A 28 15.78 10.60 -4.22
C THR A 28 15.69 9.84 -5.53
N VAL A 29 16.62 10.09 -6.44
CA VAL A 29 16.76 9.34 -7.69
C VAL A 29 17.46 8.02 -7.38
N LEU A 30 16.79 6.90 -7.67
CA LEU A 30 17.40 5.59 -7.47
C LEU A 30 18.39 5.29 -8.62
N SER A 31 19.62 4.93 -8.27
CA SER A 31 20.64 4.62 -9.27
C SER A 31 20.26 3.41 -10.12
N PHE A 32 20.46 3.53 -11.44
CA PHE A 32 20.15 2.47 -12.39
C PHE A 32 21.41 1.69 -12.77
N SER A 33 21.25 0.36 -12.84
CA SER A 33 22.17 -0.58 -13.48
C SER A 33 21.41 -1.87 -13.75
N ASP A 34 21.98 -2.77 -14.55
CA ASP A 34 21.37 -4.09 -14.79
C ASP A 34 21.14 -4.87 -13.49
N SER A 35 21.89 -4.55 -12.43
CA SER A 35 21.80 -5.18 -11.11
C SER A 35 20.81 -4.45 -10.18
N SER A 36 20.32 -3.28 -10.52
CA SER A 36 19.49 -2.42 -9.66
C SER A 36 18.23 -1.91 -10.37
N MET A 37 17.73 -2.66 -11.34
CA MET A 37 16.49 -2.31 -12.05
C MET A 37 15.29 -2.38 -11.10
N VAL A 38 14.52 -1.31 -11.03
CA VAL A 38 13.32 -1.15 -10.20
C VAL A 38 12.10 -1.09 -11.11
N ASP A 39 11.13 -1.97 -10.85
CA ASP A 39 9.82 -1.91 -11.50
C ASP A 39 9.03 -0.69 -10.99
N ARG A 40 8.30 -0.03 -11.87
CA ARG A 40 7.46 1.14 -11.54
C ARG A 40 6.36 0.84 -10.52
N ASN A 41 5.96 -0.43 -10.40
CA ASN A 41 4.94 -0.88 -9.44
C ASN A 41 5.57 -1.41 -8.14
N SER A 42 6.88 -1.26 -7.97
CA SER A 42 7.57 -1.65 -6.74
C SER A 42 7.05 -0.88 -5.54
N SER A 43 7.18 -1.50 -4.38
CA SER A 43 6.96 -0.88 -3.07
C SER A 43 8.29 -0.42 -2.48
N ILE A 44 8.23 0.62 -1.65
CA ILE A 44 9.39 1.12 -0.92
C ILE A 44 9.15 1.09 0.58
N ILE A 45 10.21 0.83 1.32
CA ILE A 45 10.26 0.98 2.78
C ILE A 45 11.43 1.87 3.14
N LYS A 46 11.17 2.93 3.92
CA LYS A 46 12.24 3.76 4.46
C LYS A 46 12.84 3.08 5.69
N VAL A 47 14.17 2.99 5.71
CA VAL A 47 14.97 2.53 6.84
C VAL A 47 16.03 3.58 7.19
N ASP A 48 16.66 3.46 8.36
CA ASP A 48 17.66 4.43 8.81
C ASP A 48 18.82 4.60 7.80
N SER A 49 19.19 3.53 7.10
CA SER A 49 20.27 3.50 6.10
C SER A 49 19.86 3.96 4.69
N GLY A 50 18.56 4.10 4.41
CA GLY A 50 18.08 4.46 3.07
C GLY A 50 16.74 3.83 2.72
N TRP A 51 16.68 3.12 1.60
CA TRP A 51 15.45 2.59 1.01
C TRP A 51 15.58 1.10 0.70
N ILE A 52 14.57 0.34 1.08
CA ILE A 52 14.36 -1.03 0.61
C ILE A 52 13.28 -0.98 -0.47
N VAL A 53 13.55 -1.61 -1.62
CA VAL A 53 12.65 -1.64 -2.77
C VAL A 53 12.34 -3.08 -3.14
N TYR A 54 11.05 -3.41 -3.30
CA TYR A 54 10.62 -4.75 -3.64
C TYR A 54 9.32 -4.72 -4.45
N SER A 55 9.07 -5.78 -5.20
CA SER A 55 7.81 -5.97 -5.92
C SER A 55 7.03 -7.12 -5.30
N LYS A 56 5.77 -6.88 -4.95
CA LYS A 56 4.89 -7.91 -4.37
C LYS A 56 4.51 -8.97 -5.41
N ASN A 57 4.34 -10.20 -4.93
CA ASN A 57 3.97 -11.37 -5.75
C ASN A 57 4.90 -11.52 -6.98
N SER A 58 6.16 -11.27 -6.78
CA SER A 58 7.19 -11.22 -7.81
C SER A 58 8.30 -12.19 -7.50
N GLU A 59 8.97 -12.60 -8.56
CA GLU A 59 10.22 -13.33 -8.51
C GLU A 59 11.45 -12.38 -8.51
N SER A 60 11.23 -11.07 -8.39
CA SER A 60 12.30 -10.08 -8.35
C SER A 60 13.03 -10.10 -7.02
N SER A 61 14.31 -9.71 -7.04
CA SER A 61 15.10 -9.52 -5.84
C SER A 61 14.66 -8.30 -5.05
N ILE A 62 14.87 -8.33 -3.74
CA ILE A 62 14.69 -7.17 -2.88
C ILE A 62 15.97 -6.34 -2.93
N LEU A 63 15.84 -5.06 -3.27
CA LEU A 63 16.96 -4.15 -3.47
C LEU A 63 17.12 -3.21 -2.28
N SER A 64 18.36 -2.88 -1.94
CA SER A 64 18.70 -1.87 -0.94
C SER A 64 19.40 -0.68 -1.62
N PHE A 65 18.99 0.53 -1.25
CA PHE A 65 19.58 1.78 -1.69
C PHE A 65 19.93 2.65 -0.48
N THR A 66 20.98 3.44 -0.59
CA THR A 66 21.32 4.45 0.41
C THR A 66 20.30 5.60 0.42
N SER A 67 20.36 6.48 1.40
CA SER A 67 19.44 7.63 1.52
C SER A 67 19.55 8.62 0.34
N ASP A 68 20.69 8.65 -0.35
CA ASP A 68 20.93 9.43 -1.57
C ASP A 68 20.66 8.64 -2.87
N GLY A 69 20.09 7.42 -2.76
CA GLY A 69 19.61 6.62 -3.88
C GLY A 69 20.66 5.73 -4.54
N GLN A 70 21.87 5.60 -3.98
CA GLN A 70 22.85 4.67 -4.54
C GLN A 70 22.52 3.22 -4.20
N PHE A 71 22.63 2.32 -5.18
CA PHE A 71 22.44 0.90 -4.96
C PHE A 71 23.47 0.35 -3.95
N SER A 72 23.00 -0.28 -2.89
CA SER A 72 23.83 -0.82 -1.81
C SER A 72 23.99 -2.34 -1.89
N GLY A 73 23.02 -3.03 -2.50
CA GLY A 73 23.03 -4.50 -2.58
C GLY A 73 21.63 -5.10 -2.54
N TYR A 74 21.62 -6.40 -2.32
CA TYR A 74 20.39 -7.18 -2.23
C TYR A 74 20.08 -7.56 -0.78
N ILE A 75 18.81 -7.69 -0.45
CA ILE A 75 18.36 -8.28 0.81
C ILE A 75 18.09 -9.76 0.57
N GLY A 76 18.94 -10.61 1.13
CA GLY A 76 18.90 -12.04 0.86
C GLY A 76 19.16 -12.38 -0.62
N HIS A 77 18.86 -13.62 -0.98
CA HIS A 77 18.96 -14.09 -2.35
C HIS A 77 17.73 -14.92 -2.72
N ARG A 78 17.39 -14.87 -3.99
CA ARG A 78 16.34 -15.71 -4.54
C ARG A 78 16.91 -17.11 -4.84
N GLY A 79 16.22 -18.15 -4.35
CA GLY A 79 16.62 -19.54 -4.59
C GLY A 79 15.88 -20.53 -3.69
N ASN A 80 16.43 -21.73 -3.58
CA ASN A 80 15.90 -22.82 -2.74
C ASN A 80 16.90 -23.27 -1.66
N GLY A 81 17.99 -22.53 -1.48
CA GLY A 81 18.98 -22.81 -0.47
C GLY A 81 18.58 -22.32 0.93
N PRO A 82 19.37 -22.68 1.95
CA PRO A 82 19.13 -22.18 3.29
C PRO A 82 19.21 -20.64 3.33
N GLY A 83 18.14 -20.00 3.81
CA GLY A 83 18.07 -18.54 3.87
C GLY A 83 17.80 -17.86 2.53
N GLU A 84 17.39 -18.60 1.50
CA GLU A 84 16.94 -18.07 0.22
C GLU A 84 15.41 -18.12 0.15
N TYR A 85 14.81 -17.08 -0.46
CA TYR A 85 13.35 -17.01 -0.70
C TYR A 85 13.04 -17.29 -2.18
N THR A 86 11.89 -17.89 -2.48
CA THR A 86 11.48 -18.20 -3.85
C THR A 86 10.70 -17.07 -4.50
N SER A 87 9.77 -16.48 -3.74
CA SER A 87 8.88 -15.41 -4.16
C SER A 87 8.80 -14.35 -3.05
N VAL A 88 8.49 -13.13 -3.39
CA VAL A 88 8.23 -12.05 -2.41
C VAL A 88 6.75 -11.76 -2.40
N TYR A 89 6.02 -12.21 -1.38
CA TYR A 89 4.61 -11.86 -1.21
C TYR A 89 4.46 -10.50 -0.53
N ASP A 90 5.21 -10.29 0.54
CA ASP A 90 5.24 -9.01 1.25
C ASP A 90 6.55 -8.84 2.04
N VAL A 91 6.87 -7.60 2.38
CA VAL A 91 8.07 -7.26 3.16
C VAL A 91 7.70 -6.29 4.27
N VAL A 92 8.14 -6.56 5.49
CA VAL A 92 7.86 -5.75 6.66
C VAL A 92 9.14 -5.50 7.45
N VAL A 93 9.31 -4.29 7.96
CA VAL A 93 10.35 -3.98 8.95
C VAL A 93 9.80 -4.20 10.35
N ASN A 94 10.38 -5.15 11.07
CA ASN A 94 10.14 -5.27 12.50
C ASN A 94 10.92 -4.17 13.22
N GLN A 95 10.21 -3.13 13.63
CA GLN A 95 10.83 -1.94 14.24
C GLN A 95 11.51 -2.22 15.57
N LYS A 96 11.04 -3.21 16.33
CA LYS A 96 11.59 -3.56 17.64
C LYS A 96 12.92 -4.32 17.51
N SER A 97 12.98 -5.31 16.64
CA SER A 97 14.18 -6.12 16.42
C SER A 97 15.14 -5.54 15.38
N LYS A 98 14.71 -4.51 14.63
CA LYS A 98 15.46 -3.93 13.49
C LYS A 98 15.82 -4.98 12.43
N VAL A 99 14.86 -5.84 12.12
CA VAL A 99 14.98 -6.95 11.17
C VAL A 99 14.02 -6.71 10.03
N LEU A 100 14.45 -7.01 8.80
CA LEU A 100 13.59 -7.09 7.64
C LEU A 100 13.00 -8.50 7.56
N GLU A 101 11.69 -8.59 7.53
CA GLU A 101 10.95 -9.84 7.45
C GLU A 101 10.26 -9.95 6.09
N VAL A 102 10.57 -11.03 5.36
CA VAL A 102 10.09 -11.30 3.99
C VAL A 102 9.16 -12.49 4.01
N LEU A 103 7.89 -12.27 3.69
CA LEU A 103 6.91 -13.32 3.50
C LEU A 103 7.13 -13.98 2.13
N SER A 104 7.37 -15.27 2.14
CA SER A 104 7.63 -16.10 0.96
C SER A 104 7.00 -17.47 1.11
N ASP A 105 7.20 -18.35 0.12
CA ASP A 105 6.79 -19.74 0.23
C ASP A 105 7.42 -20.42 1.44
N GLY A 106 6.57 -21.01 2.26
CA GLY A 106 6.97 -21.76 3.44
C GLY A 106 7.40 -20.94 4.65
N GLY A 107 7.20 -19.60 4.65
CA GLY A 107 7.37 -18.82 5.87
C GLY A 107 7.87 -17.40 5.71
N ILE A 108 8.31 -16.83 6.82
CA ILE A 108 8.93 -15.51 6.90
C ILE A 108 10.42 -15.68 7.05
N PHE A 109 11.18 -15.13 6.11
CA PHE A 109 12.63 -15.07 6.12
C PHE A 109 13.09 -13.75 6.73
N CYS A 110 13.96 -13.82 7.73
CA CYS A 110 14.46 -12.69 8.50
C CYS A 110 15.85 -12.30 8.05
N TYR A 111 16.08 -11.02 7.75
CA TYR A 111 17.37 -10.49 7.30
C TYR A 111 17.78 -9.25 8.06
N THR A 112 19.09 -9.01 8.14
CA THR A 112 19.59 -7.66 8.49
C THR A 112 19.27 -6.67 7.38
N PHE A 113 19.36 -5.36 7.64
CA PHE A 113 19.25 -4.33 6.58
C PHE A 113 20.44 -4.38 5.60
N GLY A 114 21.51 -5.10 5.93
CA GLY A 114 22.63 -5.37 5.03
C GLY A 114 22.41 -6.58 4.12
N GLY A 115 21.32 -7.34 4.31
CA GLY A 115 20.96 -8.48 3.48
C GLY A 115 21.38 -9.86 4.03
N ASP A 116 22.04 -9.91 5.20
CA ASP A 116 22.44 -11.17 5.82
C ASP A 116 21.23 -11.91 6.38
N PHE A 117 21.13 -13.20 6.07
CA PHE A 117 20.10 -14.08 6.63
C PHE A 117 20.31 -14.31 8.13
N LEU A 118 19.24 -14.19 8.90
CA LEU A 118 19.24 -14.37 10.35
C LEU A 118 18.48 -15.62 10.78
N ASP A 119 17.24 -15.79 10.31
CA ASP A 119 16.33 -16.82 10.77
C ASP A 119 15.19 -17.03 9.78
N LYS A 120 14.47 -18.14 9.92
CA LYS A 120 13.23 -18.44 9.22
C LYS A 120 12.14 -18.85 10.20
N LYS A 121 10.99 -18.17 10.14
CA LYS A 121 9.78 -18.54 10.89
C LYS A 121 8.84 -19.31 9.98
N GLU A 122 8.42 -20.48 10.38
CA GLU A 122 7.45 -21.26 9.61
C GLU A 122 6.07 -20.62 9.68
N VAL A 123 5.47 -20.42 8.51
CA VAL A 123 4.09 -19.92 8.36
C VAL A 123 3.34 -20.90 7.48
N THR A 124 2.27 -21.46 8.01
CA THR A 124 1.42 -22.42 7.29
C THR A 124 0.22 -21.75 6.62
N TYR A 125 0.02 -20.47 6.86
CA TYR A 125 -1.10 -19.70 6.30
C TYR A 125 -0.75 -19.22 4.89
N PRO A 126 -1.63 -19.38 3.90
CA PRO A 126 -1.43 -18.84 2.55
C PRO A 126 -1.74 -17.33 2.54
N ALA A 127 -0.92 -16.54 3.22
CA ALA A 127 -1.10 -15.11 3.34
C ALA A 127 -0.61 -14.36 2.10
N PHE A 128 -1.33 -13.31 1.72
CA PHE A 128 -0.99 -12.39 0.64
C PHE A 128 -0.18 -11.19 1.13
N SER A 129 -0.44 -10.79 2.37
CA SER A 129 0.27 -9.71 3.05
C SER A 129 0.28 -9.96 4.55
N PHE A 130 1.18 -9.27 5.25
CA PHE A 130 1.25 -9.37 6.70
C PHE A 130 1.72 -8.06 7.33
N ALA A 131 1.50 -7.95 8.64
CA ALA A 131 2.00 -6.85 9.45
C ALA A 131 2.38 -7.34 10.84
N ILE A 132 3.16 -6.53 11.55
CA ILE A 132 3.55 -6.78 12.94
C ILE A 132 3.10 -5.57 13.76
N ASP A 133 2.30 -5.77 14.78
CA ASP A 133 1.83 -4.70 15.65
C ASP A 133 2.86 -4.30 16.74
N ASP A 134 2.50 -3.34 17.57
CA ASP A 134 3.32 -2.82 18.68
C ASP A 134 3.60 -3.87 19.76
N ARG A 135 2.74 -4.90 19.89
CA ARG A 135 2.90 -6.03 20.80
C ARG A 135 3.68 -7.20 20.21
N GLN A 136 4.17 -7.05 18.97
CA GLN A 136 4.84 -8.09 18.18
C GLN A 136 3.91 -9.23 17.75
N ASN A 137 2.58 -9.02 17.70
CA ASN A 137 1.69 -9.96 17.07
C ASN A 137 1.81 -9.85 15.55
N TYR A 138 1.71 -11.00 14.88
CA TYR A 138 1.65 -11.08 13.43
C TYR A 138 0.20 -11.09 12.96
N TRP A 139 -0.08 -10.23 12.00
CA TRP A 139 -1.38 -10.10 11.34
C TRP A 139 -1.23 -10.55 9.90
N PHE A 140 -1.85 -11.69 9.55
CA PHE A 140 -1.79 -12.26 8.20
C PHE A 140 -3.11 -12.05 7.50
N TYR A 141 -3.09 -11.42 6.33
CA TYR A 141 -4.26 -11.33 5.47
C TYR A 141 -4.24 -12.51 4.49
N VAL A 142 -5.23 -13.39 4.62
CA VAL A 142 -5.41 -14.59 3.78
C VAL A 142 -6.52 -14.39 2.74
N GLY A 143 -7.19 -13.23 2.76
CA GLY A 143 -8.23 -12.87 1.81
C GLY A 143 -9.38 -13.88 1.79
N ASN A 144 -9.89 -14.15 0.60
CA ASN A 144 -10.99 -15.10 0.40
C ASN A 144 -10.54 -16.57 0.32
N ASN A 145 -9.41 -16.93 0.92
CA ASN A 145 -8.93 -18.31 0.94
C ASN A 145 -9.74 -19.12 1.94
N THR A 146 -10.56 -20.03 1.45
CA THR A 146 -11.47 -20.84 2.25
C THR A 146 -10.81 -21.97 3.06
N THR A 147 -9.50 -22.16 2.95
CA THR A 147 -8.75 -23.21 3.68
C THR A 147 -8.89 -23.05 5.20
N TYR A 148 -9.04 -21.81 5.68
CA TYR A 148 -9.18 -21.46 7.10
C TYR A 148 -10.61 -21.01 7.46
N GLY A 149 -11.62 -21.57 6.83
CA GLY A 149 -13.01 -21.22 7.07
C GLY A 149 -13.41 -19.93 6.40
N ASP A 150 -14.06 -19.04 7.15
CA ASP A 150 -14.56 -17.75 6.66
C ASP A 150 -13.75 -16.54 7.12
N ALA A 151 -12.66 -16.77 7.87
CA ALA A 151 -11.80 -15.69 8.33
C ALA A 151 -10.88 -15.20 7.21
N LYS A 152 -10.83 -13.90 7.01
CA LYS A 152 -9.93 -13.24 6.05
C LYS A 152 -8.62 -12.80 6.67
N MET A 153 -8.59 -12.67 7.99
CA MET A 153 -7.41 -12.23 8.73
C MET A 153 -7.14 -13.12 9.92
N ILE A 154 -5.87 -13.44 10.10
CA ILE A 154 -5.35 -14.28 11.17
C ILE A 154 -4.36 -13.44 11.98
N CYS A 155 -4.57 -13.37 13.30
CA CYS A 155 -3.61 -12.77 14.23
C CYS A 155 -2.95 -13.86 15.06
N THR A 156 -1.64 -13.79 15.25
CA THR A 156 -0.86 -14.72 16.08
C THR A 156 0.06 -13.92 17.01
N ASP A 157 0.63 -14.60 17.99
CA ASP A 157 1.70 -14.01 18.79
C ASP A 157 3.05 -13.96 18.04
N GLU A 158 4.10 -13.50 18.70
CA GLU A 158 5.47 -13.39 18.16
C GLU A 158 6.09 -14.71 17.70
N ASN A 159 5.57 -15.83 18.19
CA ASN A 159 6.02 -17.20 17.85
C ASN A 159 5.14 -17.86 16.78
N ILE A 160 4.25 -17.10 16.16
CA ILE A 160 3.26 -17.57 15.18
C ILE A 160 2.34 -18.67 15.76
N ALA A 161 2.08 -18.58 17.06
CA ALA A 161 1.17 -19.41 17.82
C ALA A 161 -0.04 -18.59 18.34
N ASN A 162 -0.90 -19.19 19.17
CA ASN A 162 -2.04 -18.52 19.83
C ASN A 162 -2.93 -17.73 18.86
N VAL A 163 -3.52 -18.46 17.94
CA VAL A 163 -4.24 -17.90 16.76
C VAL A 163 -5.59 -17.30 17.13
N ALA A 164 -5.86 -16.09 16.64
CA ALA A 164 -7.18 -15.45 16.62
C ALA A 164 -7.60 -15.13 15.18
N TYR A 165 -8.90 -15.20 14.91
CA TYR A 165 -9.49 -15.02 13.58
C TYR A 165 -10.38 -13.79 13.53
N TYR A 166 -10.26 -13.00 12.46
CA TYR A 166 -10.98 -11.76 12.26
C TYR A 166 -11.57 -11.67 10.85
N LEU A 167 -12.49 -10.73 10.66
CA LEU A 167 -13.14 -10.44 9.39
C LEU A 167 -13.83 -11.68 8.80
N HIS A 168 -14.80 -12.20 9.56
CA HIS A 168 -15.58 -13.35 9.15
C HIS A 168 -16.57 -12.96 8.05
N GLN A 169 -16.17 -13.14 6.81
CA GLN A 169 -17.03 -12.96 5.64
C GLN A 169 -16.86 -14.11 4.67
N LYS A 170 -17.95 -14.68 4.25
CA LYS A 170 -17.95 -15.62 3.13
C LYS A 170 -18.01 -14.82 1.84
N SER A 171 -17.00 -14.93 1.03
CA SER A 171 -16.96 -14.37 -0.31
C SER A 171 -16.18 -15.32 -1.22
N ASN A 172 -16.70 -15.49 -2.42
CA ASN A 172 -16.03 -16.26 -3.47
C ASN A 172 -15.20 -15.35 -4.41
N MET A 173 -15.03 -14.07 -4.03
CA MET A 173 -14.23 -13.14 -4.83
C MET A 173 -12.81 -13.64 -4.96
N LEU A 174 -12.20 -13.38 -6.12
CA LEU A 174 -10.79 -13.68 -6.32
C LEU A 174 -9.92 -12.86 -5.35
N PRO A 175 -8.86 -13.49 -4.80
CA PRO A 175 -7.86 -12.71 -4.10
C PRO A 175 -7.20 -11.72 -5.06
N MET A 176 -7.05 -10.48 -4.62
CA MET A 176 -6.37 -9.43 -5.37
C MET A 176 -5.03 -9.13 -4.70
N VAL A 177 -4.05 -8.74 -5.50
CA VAL A 177 -2.80 -8.20 -4.98
C VAL A 177 -3.07 -6.77 -4.53
N GLU A 178 -2.93 -6.52 -3.25
CA GLU A 178 -3.32 -5.27 -2.62
C GLU A 178 -2.26 -4.79 -1.62
N ASN A 179 -2.26 -3.50 -1.36
CA ASN A 179 -1.56 -2.91 -0.24
C ASN A 179 -2.50 -2.85 0.98
N ASN A 180 -2.76 -4.00 1.60
CA ASN A 180 -3.76 -4.10 2.66
C ASN A 180 -3.38 -3.37 3.95
N PHE A 181 -2.08 -3.34 4.30
CA PHE A 181 -1.60 -2.72 5.52
C PHE A 181 -0.88 -1.40 5.24
N GLY A 182 -1.37 -0.33 5.86
CA GLY A 182 -0.65 0.94 5.97
C GLY A 182 0.11 0.99 7.29
N ARG A 183 1.40 1.35 7.24
CA ARG A 183 2.21 1.48 8.44
C ARG A 183 2.87 2.84 8.51
N ASN A 184 2.70 3.49 9.63
CA ASN A 184 3.40 4.72 9.94
C ASN A 184 3.75 4.75 11.43
N GLY A 185 4.97 4.32 11.76
CA GLY A 185 5.45 4.32 13.13
C GLY A 185 4.49 3.65 14.12
N GLU A 186 3.66 4.46 14.76
CA GLU A 186 2.69 4.06 15.78
C GLU A 186 1.37 3.54 15.19
N TRP A 187 1.07 3.87 13.92
CA TRP A 187 -0.20 3.53 13.28
C TRP A 187 -0.06 2.30 12.39
N LEU A 188 -0.92 1.34 12.62
CA LEU A 188 -1.10 0.19 11.75
C LEU A 188 -2.55 0.16 11.28
N THR A 189 -2.75 0.33 9.99
CA THR A 189 -4.06 0.37 9.35
C THR A 189 -4.27 -0.86 8.48
N PHE A 190 -5.54 -1.18 8.21
CA PHE A 190 -5.90 -2.25 7.31
C PHE A 190 -7.13 -1.88 6.48
N HIS A 191 -7.11 -2.27 5.21
CA HIS A 191 -8.25 -2.19 4.29
C HIS A 191 -8.19 -3.28 3.23
N GLU A 192 -9.31 -3.47 2.55
CA GLU A 192 -9.44 -4.26 1.32
C GLU A 192 -9.89 -3.32 0.20
N SER A 193 -9.33 -3.44 -1.01
CA SER A 193 -9.63 -2.49 -2.11
C SER A 193 -11.10 -2.46 -2.51
N LEU A 194 -11.79 -3.61 -2.45
CA LEU A 194 -13.22 -3.74 -2.71
C LEU A 194 -14.04 -3.80 -1.40
N ASN A 195 -13.65 -2.99 -0.43
CA ASN A 195 -14.39 -2.78 0.82
C ASN A 195 -14.24 -1.32 1.23
N HIS A 196 -15.30 -0.71 1.70
CA HIS A 196 -15.29 0.70 2.09
C HIS A 196 -15.14 0.91 3.61
N ASP A 197 -14.94 -0.19 4.34
CA ASP A 197 -14.63 -0.17 5.77
C ASP A 197 -13.10 -0.11 5.97
N LEU A 198 -12.66 0.80 6.82
CA LEU A 198 -11.26 1.02 7.14
C LEU A 198 -11.01 0.68 8.61
N TYR A 199 -9.95 -0.06 8.85
CA TYR A 199 -9.63 -0.59 10.16
C TYR A 199 -8.31 -0.05 10.68
N THR A 200 -8.19 0.04 12.01
CA THR A 200 -6.92 0.24 12.70
C THR A 200 -6.61 -0.97 13.57
N ILE A 201 -5.32 -1.26 13.69
CA ILE A 201 -4.81 -2.30 14.58
C ILE A 201 -4.05 -1.60 15.69
N GLU A 202 -4.59 -1.66 16.87
CA GLU A 202 -4.03 -1.02 18.06
C GLU A 202 -4.18 -1.94 19.27
N ASN A 203 -3.15 -2.03 20.09
CA ASN A 203 -3.18 -2.85 21.29
C ASN A 203 -3.53 -4.33 21.06
N GLY A 204 -3.14 -4.91 19.92
CA GLY A 204 -3.44 -6.29 19.54
C GLY A 204 -4.90 -6.54 19.16
N LYS A 205 -5.64 -5.50 18.74
CA LYS A 205 -7.03 -5.58 18.31
C LYS A 205 -7.23 -4.92 16.96
N LEU A 206 -8.12 -5.48 16.18
CA LEU A 206 -8.61 -4.90 14.93
C LEU A 206 -9.93 -4.19 15.22
N ASP A 207 -9.95 -2.88 15.05
CA ASP A 207 -11.12 -2.05 15.27
C ASP A 207 -11.56 -1.40 13.94
N LEU A 208 -12.87 -1.43 13.66
CA LEU A 208 -13.46 -0.65 12.57
C LEU A 208 -13.42 0.83 12.96
N SER A 209 -12.64 1.63 12.24
CA SER A 209 -12.41 3.03 12.55
C SER A 209 -13.24 3.98 11.70
N TYR A 210 -13.36 3.67 10.40
CA TYR A 210 -14.09 4.52 9.47
C TYR A 210 -14.90 3.69 8.48
N ALA A 211 -16.07 4.20 8.08
CA ALA A 211 -16.80 3.73 6.91
C ALA A 211 -16.86 4.84 5.88
N MET A 212 -16.47 4.54 4.64
CA MET A 212 -16.44 5.47 3.54
C MET A 212 -17.66 5.22 2.65
N ASP A 213 -18.52 6.22 2.48
CA ASP A 213 -19.69 6.11 1.61
C ASP A 213 -19.41 6.77 0.24
N PHE A 214 -19.66 6.04 -0.82
CA PHE A 214 -19.56 6.48 -2.21
C PHE A 214 -20.95 6.42 -2.85
N PRO A 215 -21.78 7.45 -2.74
CA PRO A 215 -23.23 7.37 -3.05
C PRO A 215 -23.56 6.82 -4.44
N ASN A 216 -22.77 7.17 -5.47
CA ASN A 216 -22.99 6.75 -6.85
C ASN A 216 -22.05 5.63 -7.32
N TYR A 217 -21.17 5.14 -6.44
CA TYR A 217 -20.11 4.19 -6.74
C TYR A 217 -20.07 3.05 -5.71
N LYS A 218 -21.27 2.57 -5.31
CA LYS A 218 -21.37 1.47 -4.36
C LYS A 218 -21.00 0.15 -5.03
N LEU A 219 -20.32 -0.70 -4.27
CA LEU A 219 -20.05 -2.06 -4.73
C LEU A 219 -21.35 -2.80 -5.01
N PRO A 220 -21.43 -3.57 -6.13
CA PRO A 220 -22.60 -4.37 -6.44
C PRO A 220 -22.88 -5.40 -5.33
N LYS A 221 -24.11 -5.43 -4.82
CA LYS A 221 -24.48 -6.27 -3.67
C LYS A 221 -24.25 -7.75 -3.88
N LYS A 222 -24.37 -8.22 -5.14
CA LYS A 222 -24.20 -9.64 -5.48
C LYS A 222 -22.76 -10.11 -5.62
N LEU A 223 -21.75 -9.22 -5.52
CA LEU A 223 -20.35 -9.61 -5.64
C LEU A 223 -19.95 -10.77 -4.71
N HIS A 224 -20.55 -10.82 -3.52
CA HIS A 224 -20.25 -11.87 -2.54
C HIS A 224 -20.81 -13.25 -2.92
N GLU A 225 -21.74 -13.30 -3.89
CA GLU A 225 -22.37 -14.52 -4.38
C GLU A 225 -21.68 -15.05 -5.65
N LEU A 226 -20.91 -14.18 -6.32
CA LEU A 226 -20.23 -14.46 -7.58
C LEU A 226 -18.83 -15.04 -7.34
N SER A 227 -18.29 -15.72 -8.33
CA SER A 227 -16.95 -16.31 -8.29
C SER A 227 -16.20 -16.15 -9.61
N GLY A 228 -14.87 -16.09 -9.52
CA GLY A 228 -14.00 -16.09 -10.69
C GLY A 228 -14.31 -14.96 -11.67
N MET A 229 -14.54 -15.33 -12.93
CA MET A 229 -14.80 -14.37 -14.02
C MET A 229 -16.11 -13.61 -13.87
N GLU A 230 -17.10 -14.17 -13.19
CA GLU A 230 -18.38 -13.50 -12.95
C GLU A 230 -18.22 -12.21 -12.15
N VAL A 231 -17.29 -12.21 -11.19
CA VAL A 231 -16.94 -11.01 -10.40
C VAL A 231 -16.41 -9.91 -11.32
N ILE A 232 -15.48 -10.26 -12.22
CA ILE A 232 -14.86 -9.30 -13.15
C ILE A 232 -15.92 -8.73 -14.11
N GLU A 233 -16.78 -9.59 -14.67
CA GLU A 233 -17.86 -9.16 -15.56
C GLU A 233 -18.85 -8.23 -14.88
N GLU A 234 -19.19 -8.50 -13.62
CA GLU A 234 -20.10 -7.65 -12.85
C GLU A 234 -19.48 -6.30 -12.55
N LEU A 235 -18.22 -6.28 -12.15
CA LEU A 235 -17.47 -5.03 -11.91
C LEU A 235 -17.37 -4.19 -13.19
N GLN A 236 -17.10 -4.79 -14.35
CA GLN A 236 -17.04 -4.07 -15.64
C GLN A 236 -18.37 -3.42 -16.06
N ARG A 237 -19.50 -3.92 -15.58
CA ARG A 237 -20.84 -3.42 -15.85
C ARG A 237 -21.39 -2.50 -14.77
N SER A 238 -20.55 -2.10 -13.82
CA SER A 238 -20.98 -1.34 -12.66
C SER A 238 -20.12 -0.10 -12.44
N ASN A 239 -20.74 0.97 -11.92
CA ASN A 239 -19.98 2.04 -11.30
C ASN A 239 -19.61 1.63 -9.88
N TYR A 240 -18.33 1.65 -9.54
CA TYR A 240 -17.89 1.32 -8.19
C TYR A 240 -16.62 2.07 -7.80
N ALA A 241 -16.44 2.26 -6.51
CA ALA A 241 -15.20 2.80 -5.96
C ALA A 241 -14.31 1.68 -5.43
N SER A 242 -13.00 1.85 -5.60
CA SER A 242 -11.98 1.03 -4.96
C SER A 242 -11.06 1.93 -4.15
N ILE A 243 -10.70 1.52 -2.94
CA ILE A 243 -9.68 2.18 -2.13
C ILE A 243 -8.37 1.41 -2.32
N ILE A 244 -7.39 2.03 -2.99
CA ILE A 244 -6.12 1.39 -3.33
C ILE A 244 -5.12 1.51 -2.21
N ASN A 245 -5.14 2.63 -1.49
CA ASN A 245 -4.32 2.86 -0.32
C ASN A 245 -5.11 3.56 0.78
N TYR A 246 -4.92 3.10 2.01
CA TYR A 246 -5.34 3.76 3.23
C TYR A 246 -4.12 3.97 4.12
N LEU A 247 -3.72 5.22 4.27
CA LEU A 247 -2.59 5.63 5.08
C LEU A 247 -3.06 6.62 6.14
N GLU A 248 -2.53 6.50 7.33
CA GLU A 248 -2.96 7.34 8.45
C GLU A 248 -1.75 7.74 9.30
N ASN A 249 -1.72 8.99 9.74
CA ASN A 249 -0.81 9.47 10.77
C ASN A 249 -1.59 10.24 11.85
N HIS A 250 -0.88 10.98 12.70
CA HIS A 250 -1.50 11.75 13.77
C HIS A 250 -2.50 12.79 13.25
N ASP A 251 -2.20 13.44 12.13
CA ASP A 251 -2.93 14.61 11.63
C ASP A 251 -3.91 14.28 10.50
N TYR A 252 -3.61 13.26 9.69
CA TYR A 252 -4.33 13.01 8.44
C TYR A 252 -4.70 11.56 8.24
N ILE A 253 -5.82 11.38 7.53
CA ILE A 253 -6.20 10.17 6.82
C ILE A 253 -5.99 10.47 5.33
N PHE A 254 -5.26 9.62 4.63
CA PHE A 254 -5.06 9.67 3.20
C PHE A 254 -5.65 8.43 2.54
N LEU A 255 -6.47 8.64 1.52
CA LEU A 255 -7.02 7.58 0.69
C LEU A 255 -6.69 7.85 -0.77
N ASN A 256 -6.14 6.82 -1.44
CA ASN A 256 -6.07 6.77 -2.89
C ASN A 256 -7.30 6.00 -3.40
N VAL A 257 -8.18 6.68 -4.11
CA VAL A 257 -9.48 6.19 -4.55
C VAL A 257 -9.52 6.10 -6.06
N LEU A 258 -9.98 4.96 -6.58
CA LEU A 258 -10.32 4.80 -7.98
C LEU A 258 -11.85 4.78 -8.13
N LEU A 259 -12.38 5.62 -9.02
CA LEU A 259 -13.76 5.53 -9.44
C LEU A 259 -13.84 4.87 -10.81
N ASN A 260 -14.42 3.68 -10.83
CA ASN A 260 -14.62 2.90 -12.03
C ASN A 260 -16.01 3.22 -12.61
N ASN A 261 -16.05 3.64 -13.85
CA ASN A 261 -17.28 3.92 -14.56
C ASN A 261 -17.63 2.74 -15.48
N GLU A 262 -18.92 2.42 -15.55
CA GLU A 262 -19.41 1.36 -16.43
C GLU A 262 -18.95 1.55 -17.87
N GLY A 263 -18.32 0.51 -18.43
CA GLY A 263 -17.83 0.50 -19.80
C GLY A 263 -16.52 1.27 -20.04
N GLU A 264 -15.98 1.96 -19.06
CA GLU A 264 -14.68 2.63 -19.16
C GLU A 264 -13.56 1.67 -18.76
N ARG A 265 -12.41 1.74 -19.45
CA ARG A 265 -11.24 0.91 -19.17
C ARG A 265 -10.29 1.52 -18.16
N ILE A 266 -10.32 2.84 -18.04
CA ILE A 266 -9.39 3.59 -17.19
C ILE A 266 -10.20 4.26 -16.09
N PRO A 267 -9.96 3.93 -14.82
CA PRO A 267 -10.64 4.58 -13.72
C PRO A 267 -10.18 6.03 -13.55
N GLU A 268 -11.03 6.86 -12.99
CA GLU A 268 -10.63 8.16 -12.48
C GLU A 268 -9.93 7.98 -11.13
N VAL A 269 -8.84 8.71 -10.93
CA VAL A 269 -8.02 8.63 -9.72
C VAL A 269 -8.24 9.86 -8.86
N TYR A 270 -8.42 9.64 -7.55
CA TYR A 270 -8.61 10.70 -6.57
C TYR A 270 -7.75 10.48 -5.33
N TYR A 271 -7.24 11.56 -4.79
CA TYR A 271 -6.77 11.60 -3.40
C TYR A 271 -7.89 12.18 -2.54
N TRP A 272 -8.25 11.46 -1.49
CA TRP A 272 -9.16 11.96 -0.48
C TRP A 272 -8.39 12.11 0.83
N ILE A 273 -8.18 13.35 1.25
CA ILE A 273 -7.36 13.68 2.41
C ILE A 273 -8.26 14.33 3.46
N ILE A 274 -8.26 13.77 4.65
CA ILE A 274 -9.09 14.21 5.77
C ILE A 274 -8.18 14.67 6.91
N SER A 275 -8.32 15.91 7.33
CA SER A 275 -7.64 16.44 8.51
C SER A 275 -8.38 16.03 9.78
N LYS A 276 -7.72 15.26 10.64
CA LYS A 276 -8.29 14.79 11.91
C LYS A 276 -8.50 15.94 12.91
N ASN A 277 -7.61 16.93 12.86
CA ASN A 277 -7.62 18.07 13.77
C ASN A 277 -8.62 19.16 13.36
N LEU A 278 -8.70 19.48 12.07
CA LEU A 278 -9.59 20.52 11.54
C LEU A 278 -11.00 20.00 11.27
N GLN A 279 -11.17 18.65 11.15
CA GLN A 279 -12.41 18.03 10.67
C GLN A 279 -12.84 18.55 9.29
N GLU A 280 -11.86 18.87 8.47
CA GLU A 280 -12.01 19.31 7.08
C GLU A 280 -11.46 18.22 6.16
N GLU A 281 -11.98 18.15 4.96
CA GLU A 281 -11.53 17.22 3.94
C GLU A 281 -11.27 17.91 2.61
N VAL A 282 -10.43 17.34 1.79
CA VAL A 282 -10.19 17.75 0.42
C VAL A 282 -10.15 16.53 -0.48
N ILE A 283 -10.81 16.62 -1.62
CA ILE A 283 -10.81 15.62 -2.67
C ILE A 283 -10.08 16.23 -3.86
N ILE A 284 -9.00 15.59 -4.29
CA ILE A 284 -8.16 16.05 -5.38
C ILE A 284 -8.27 15.05 -6.53
N LYS A 285 -8.72 15.50 -7.69
CA LYS A 285 -8.69 14.71 -8.91
C LYS A 285 -7.26 14.67 -9.46
N ILE A 286 -6.76 13.48 -9.65
CA ILE A 286 -5.45 13.27 -10.27
C ILE A 286 -5.68 13.09 -11.77
N ASP A 287 -5.49 14.17 -12.52
CA ASP A 287 -5.57 14.16 -13.97
C ASP A 287 -4.21 13.74 -14.52
N GLY A 288 -4.15 12.56 -15.12
CA GLY A 288 -2.91 12.06 -15.68
C GLY A 288 -3.17 11.18 -16.89
N GLY A 289 -2.91 11.74 -18.07
CA GLY A 289 -2.57 10.89 -19.20
C GLY A 289 -1.21 10.19 -18.90
N ILE A 290 -0.90 9.16 -19.65
CA ILE A 290 0.31 8.31 -19.55
C ILE A 290 1.65 9.10 -19.46
N SER A 291 1.63 10.39 -19.67
CA SER A 291 2.80 11.28 -19.79
C SER A 291 3.08 12.19 -18.58
N ALA A 292 2.22 12.24 -17.58
CA ALA A 292 2.40 13.17 -16.47
C ALA A 292 2.58 12.42 -15.15
N GLU A 293 3.74 12.61 -14.53
CA GLU A 293 3.94 12.40 -13.08
C GLU A 293 3.49 11.04 -12.54
N SER A 294 4.06 9.95 -13.08
CA SER A 294 3.70 8.56 -12.73
C SER A 294 3.77 8.26 -11.23
N TYR A 295 4.52 9.04 -10.44
CA TYR A 295 4.62 8.90 -8.99
C TYR A 295 3.27 9.14 -8.28
N LEU A 296 2.36 9.93 -8.86
CA LEU A 296 1.02 10.16 -8.28
C LEU A 296 0.16 8.89 -8.25
N PHE A 297 0.50 7.86 -9.00
CA PHE A 297 -0.27 6.62 -9.04
C PHE A 297 0.28 5.52 -8.11
N ASN A 298 1.49 5.73 -7.55
CA ASN A 298 2.15 4.75 -6.68
C ASN A 298 2.51 5.37 -5.33
N THR A 299 1.48 5.70 -4.55
CA THR A 299 1.61 6.21 -3.18
C THR A 299 2.02 5.08 -2.24
N GLN A 300 2.97 5.31 -1.34
CA GLN A 300 3.61 4.27 -0.55
C GLN A 300 3.36 4.39 0.96
N TYR A 301 3.69 5.52 1.54
CA TYR A 301 3.43 5.74 2.96
C TYR A 301 3.31 7.24 3.31
N LEU A 302 2.58 7.53 4.37
CA LEU A 302 2.41 8.86 4.95
C LEU A 302 3.27 8.96 6.20
N SER A 303 4.23 9.88 6.22
CA SER A 303 5.13 10.07 7.36
C SER A 303 4.51 10.91 8.49
N ASN A 304 5.16 10.91 9.67
CA ASN A 304 4.70 11.71 10.80
C ASN A 304 4.92 13.22 10.61
N ASP A 305 5.81 13.61 9.70
CA ASP A 305 6.01 15.01 9.30
C ASP A 305 5.13 15.43 8.11
N ASN A 306 4.02 14.70 7.89
CA ASN A 306 2.97 14.99 6.91
C ASN A 306 3.45 15.00 5.46
N LYS A 307 4.39 14.12 5.12
CA LYS A 307 4.84 13.88 3.77
C LYS A 307 4.29 12.55 3.25
N LEU A 308 3.65 12.60 2.09
CA LEU A 308 3.22 11.41 1.36
C LEU A 308 4.34 10.99 0.41
N TYR A 309 4.96 9.86 0.69
CA TYR A 309 6.02 9.30 -0.15
C TYR A 309 5.42 8.44 -1.26
N CYS A 310 5.95 8.64 -2.46
CA CYS A 310 5.54 7.98 -3.69
C CYS A 310 6.77 7.46 -4.44
N LEU A 311 6.57 6.45 -5.29
CA LEU A 311 7.60 5.95 -6.19
C LEU A 311 7.15 6.14 -7.63
N GLY A 312 7.97 6.78 -8.46
CA GLY A 312 7.65 6.96 -9.87
C GLY A 312 8.63 7.83 -10.62
N TYR A 313 8.34 8.07 -11.88
CA TYR A 313 9.20 8.88 -12.77
C TYR A 313 8.81 10.34 -12.69
N ILE A 314 9.83 11.21 -12.65
CA ILE A 314 9.70 12.65 -12.80
C ILE A 314 10.20 13.00 -14.20
N TRP A 315 9.33 13.58 -15.01
CA TRP A 315 9.69 13.99 -16.36
C TRP A 315 10.04 15.49 -16.37
N GLU A 316 11.32 15.81 -16.55
CA GLU A 316 11.78 17.21 -16.63
C GLU A 316 11.36 17.91 -17.92
N ASN A 317 11.04 17.16 -18.98
CA ASN A 317 10.62 17.72 -20.28
C ASN A 317 9.44 16.93 -20.86
N LYS A 318 8.41 17.69 -21.29
CA LYS A 318 7.19 17.17 -21.92
C LYS A 318 7.37 16.63 -23.35
N ASP A 319 8.59 16.60 -23.88
CA ASP A 319 8.89 16.07 -25.21
C ASP A 319 9.15 14.57 -25.14
N VAL A 320 8.07 13.82 -25.31
CA VAL A 320 7.89 12.37 -25.03
C VAL A 320 8.54 11.47 -26.10
N GLU A 321 9.51 11.92 -26.89
CA GLU A 321 10.08 11.08 -27.97
C GLU A 321 11.30 10.24 -27.59
N SER A 322 11.84 10.36 -26.38
CA SER A 322 12.89 9.47 -25.91
C SER A 322 12.53 8.87 -24.55
N PHE A 323 11.89 7.71 -24.55
CA PHE A 323 11.97 6.79 -23.42
C PHE A 323 13.45 6.46 -23.24
N GLU A 324 14.11 7.10 -22.31
CA GLU A 324 15.40 6.60 -21.84
C GLU A 324 15.12 5.29 -21.11
N GLU A 325 15.34 4.16 -21.81
CA GLU A 325 15.12 2.77 -21.33
C GLU A 325 15.95 2.42 -20.09
N ASN A 326 16.74 3.37 -19.56
CA ASN A 326 17.77 3.15 -18.55
C ASN A 326 17.60 4.05 -17.31
N LEU A 327 16.38 4.28 -16.86
CA LEU A 327 16.14 5.04 -15.62
C LEU A 327 15.33 4.23 -14.62
N ASN A 328 15.75 4.25 -13.36
CA ASN A 328 14.90 3.82 -12.25
C ASN A 328 13.93 4.93 -11.84
N PRO A 329 12.78 4.58 -11.26
CA PRO A 329 11.89 5.57 -10.66
C PRO A 329 12.57 6.28 -9.49
N SER A 330 12.08 7.47 -9.17
CA SER A 330 12.52 8.26 -8.02
C SER A 330 11.56 8.07 -6.84
N VAL A 331 12.11 8.15 -5.64
CA VAL A 331 11.32 8.36 -4.44
C VAL A 331 11.07 9.84 -4.29
N VAL A 332 9.80 10.23 -4.26
CA VAL A 332 9.36 11.61 -4.13
C VAL A 332 8.44 11.76 -2.91
N ALA A 333 8.36 12.96 -2.36
CA ALA A 333 7.43 13.26 -1.28
C ALA A 333 6.52 14.43 -1.67
N LEU A 334 5.23 14.30 -1.35
CA LEU A 334 4.23 15.35 -1.46
C LEU A 334 3.96 15.91 -0.07
N GLU A 335 3.97 17.23 0.07
CA GLU A 335 3.79 17.92 1.35
C GLU A 335 2.36 18.44 1.52
N PHE A 336 1.77 18.22 2.70
CA PHE A 336 0.40 18.61 3.05
C PHE A 336 0.33 19.99 3.76
N ASN A 337 1.47 20.66 3.96
CA ASN A 337 1.59 21.84 4.82
C ASN A 337 0.63 22.98 4.48
N GLU A 338 0.26 23.16 3.23
CA GLU A 338 -0.63 24.24 2.78
C GLU A 338 -2.03 23.77 2.39
N LEU A 339 -2.28 22.47 2.41
CA LEU A 339 -3.48 21.84 1.87
C LEU A 339 -4.78 22.40 2.48
N PHE A 340 -4.78 22.68 3.78
CA PHE A 340 -5.90 23.21 4.53
C PHE A 340 -5.71 24.69 4.92
N SER A 341 -4.68 25.36 4.39
CA SER A 341 -4.50 26.77 4.64
C SER A 341 -5.60 27.56 3.92
N LYS A 342 -6.54 28.11 4.68
CA LYS A 342 -7.50 29.06 4.12
C LYS A 342 -6.73 30.23 3.50
N VAL A 343 -7.01 30.51 2.23
CA VAL A 343 -6.63 31.80 1.64
C VAL A 343 -7.34 32.85 2.50
N ARG A 344 -6.61 33.50 3.38
CA ARG A 344 -7.09 34.63 4.17
C ARG A 344 -7.23 35.84 3.28
#